data_7154a56add7ce476ed712feefba56f2f
#
_entry.id   7154a56add7ce476ed712feefba56f2f
#
_cell.length_a   1.000
_cell.length_b   1.000
_cell.length_c   1.000
_cell.angle_alpha   90.00
_cell.angle_beta   90.00
_cell.angle_gamma   90.00
#
_symmetry.space_group_name_H-M   'P 1'
#
loop_
_entity.id
_entity.type
_entity.pdbx_description
1 polymer ?
#
loop_
_entity_poly.entity_id
_entity_poly.type
_entity_poly.pdbx_seq_one_letter_code
_entity_poly.pdbx_strand_id
1 'polypeptide(L)'
;AGTNKLSGMDNVIAWFGNPDWGLGLPAPTLMAYLATGTEVLGAVALLVGLGTRWFAVPLMVTMLVAAFSVHAKNGWQAIADSASPFANENIEAAMDRLDKAKDLLREHGNYDWLTETGNFVVSNSGMEWAITYFVMLLALFFSGAGKLSLDHLLAKKLQH
;
A
#
# COMPACT_ATOMS: atom_id res chain seq x y z
N ALA A 1 -2.14 7.39 3.41
CA ALA A 1 -2.80 7.14 2.11
C ALA A 1 -4.22 7.73 2.10
N GLY A 2 -5.14 7.28 2.96
CA GLY A 2 -6.55 7.70 2.95
C GLY A 2 -6.79 9.21 3.10
N THR A 3 -6.07 9.90 3.97
CA THR A 3 -6.19 11.35 4.17
C THR A 3 -5.83 12.15 2.92
N ASN A 4 -4.76 11.75 2.21
CA ASN A 4 -4.36 12.40 0.95
C ASN A 4 -5.40 12.16 -0.15
N LYS A 5 -6.07 11.01 -0.17
CA LYS A 5 -7.17 10.73 -1.10
C LYS A 5 -8.39 11.61 -0.81
N LEU A 6 -8.70 11.86 0.46
CA LEU A 6 -9.82 12.76 0.84
C LEU A 6 -9.59 14.20 0.34
N SER A 7 -8.36 14.71 0.43
CA SER A 7 -8.04 16.06 -0.02
C SER A 7 -7.94 16.20 -1.55
N GLY A 8 -7.81 15.10 -2.30
CA GLY A 8 -7.70 15.05 -3.75
C GLY A 8 -8.68 14.09 -4.42
N MET A 9 -9.91 14.00 -3.93
CA MET A 9 -10.90 13.01 -4.38
C MET A 9 -11.17 13.05 -5.88
N ASP A 10 -11.20 14.22 -6.48
CA ASP A 10 -11.41 14.37 -7.94
C ASP A 10 -10.32 13.66 -8.75
N ASN A 11 -9.06 13.75 -8.30
CA ASN A 11 -7.95 13.05 -8.94
C ASN A 11 -8.05 11.53 -8.74
N VAL A 12 -8.53 11.09 -7.56
CA VAL A 12 -8.77 9.66 -7.29
C VAL A 12 -9.87 9.13 -8.19
N ILE A 13 -10.98 9.86 -8.34
CA ILE A 13 -12.10 9.48 -9.22
C ILE A 13 -11.62 9.42 -10.68
N ALA A 14 -10.89 10.44 -11.14
CA ALA A 14 -10.33 10.46 -12.47
C ALA A 14 -9.40 9.26 -12.74
N TRP A 15 -8.53 8.92 -11.77
CA TRP A 15 -7.63 7.77 -11.88
C TRP A 15 -8.38 6.43 -11.86
N PHE A 16 -9.43 6.30 -11.03
CA PHE A 16 -10.24 5.08 -10.98
C PHE A 16 -11.00 4.84 -12.29
N GLY A 17 -11.44 5.91 -12.97
CA GLY A 17 -12.25 5.81 -14.17
C GLY A 17 -11.49 5.78 -15.50
N ASN A 18 -10.24 6.22 -15.51
CA ASN A 18 -9.48 6.32 -16.75
C ASN A 18 -8.89 4.96 -17.16
N PRO A 19 -9.19 4.44 -18.38
CA PRO A 19 -8.69 3.15 -18.83
C PRO A 19 -7.24 3.20 -19.34
N ASP A 20 -6.73 4.38 -19.73
CA ASP A 20 -5.41 4.50 -20.37
C ASP A 20 -4.29 4.63 -19.33
N TRP A 21 -4.50 5.46 -18.30
CA TRP A 21 -3.49 5.71 -17.26
C TRP A 21 -3.96 5.41 -15.84
N GLY A 22 -5.16 4.93 -15.66
CA GLY A 22 -5.77 4.59 -14.37
C GLY A 22 -6.21 3.12 -14.30
N LEU A 23 -7.30 2.89 -13.60
CA LEU A 23 -7.83 1.53 -13.38
C LEU A 23 -8.96 1.14 -14.35
N GLY A 24 -9.60 2.10 -15.03
CA GLY A 24 -10.72 1.84 -15.93
C GLY A 24 -11.92 1.18 -15.26
N LEU A 25 -12.14 1.44 -13.96
CA LEU A 25 -13.21 0.78 -13.19
C LEU A 25 -14.58 1.32 -13.55
N PRO A 26 -15.63 0.48 -13.55
CA PRO A 26 -17.00 0.95 -13.68
C PRO A 26 -17.39 1.74 -12.42
N ALA A 27 -18.25 2.78 -12.59
CA ALA A 27 -18.70 3.65 -11.52
C ALA A 27 -17.55 4.23 -10.66
N PRO A 28 -16.58 4.95 -11.26
CA PRO A 28 -15.33 5.34 -10.60
C PRO A 28 -15.56 6.19 -9.35
N THR A 29 -16.56 7.07 -9.36
CA THR A 29 -16.95 7.87 -8.20
C THR A 29 -17.31 6.98 -7.00
N LEU A 30 -18.19 6.00 -7.20
CA LEU A 30 -18.59 5.08 -6.14
C LEU A 30 -17.39 4.28 -5.63
N MET A 31 -16.57 3.72 -6.54
CA MET A 31 -15.40 2.92 -6.18
C MET A 31 -14.34 3.74 -5.43
N ALA A 32 -14.11 4.98 -5.82
CA ALA A 32 -13.18 5.89 -5.14
C ALA A 32 -13.62 6.20 -3.70
N TYR A 33 -14.91 6.52 -3.51
CA TYR A 33 -15.45 6.76 -2.16
C TYR A 33 -15.45 5.49 -1.30
N LEU A 34 -15.81 4.33 -1.85
CA LEU A 34 -15.78 3.05 -1.13
C LEU A 34 -14.35 2.70 -0.69
N ALA A 35 -13.38 2.79 -1.59
CA ALA A 35 -11.99 2.49 -1.27
C ALA A 35 -11.43 3.45 -0.22
N THR A 36 -11.63 4.77 -0.42
CA THR A 36 -11.13 5.79 0.52
C THR A 36 -11.83 5.69 1.88
N GLY A 37 -13.15 5.50 1.90
CA GLY A 37 -13.93 5.31 3.12
C GLY A 37 -13.49 4.04 3.87
N THR A 38 -13.28 2.94 3.17
CA THR A 38 -12.77 1.69 3.74
C THR A 38 -11.39 1.90 4.37
N GLU A 39 -10.47 2.58 3.69
CA GLU A 39 -9.13 2.85 4.23
C GLU A 39 -9.19 3.74 5.48
N VAL A 40 -9.97 4.80 5.48
CA VAL A 40 -10.03 5.75 6.60
C VAL A 40 -10.77 5.15 7.79
N LEU A 41 -11.99 4.66 7.58
CA LEU A 41 -12.80 4.07 8.64
C LEU A 41 -12.19 2.78 9.16
N GLY A 42 -11.67 1.95 8.27
CA GLY A 42 -10.98 0.72 8.63
C GLY A 42 -9.72 0.98 9.46
N ALA A 43 -8.91 1.98 9.10
CA ALA A 43 -7.72 2.34 9.90
C ALA A 43 -8.11 2.77 11.33
N VAL A 44 -9.14 3.61 11.48
CA VAL A 44 -9.62 4.02 12.80
C VAL A 44 -10.20 2.84 13.58
N ALA A 45 -11.03 2.03 12.93
CA ALA A 45 -11.64 0.84 13.54
C ALA A 45 -10.59 -0.17 14.03
N LEU A 46 -9.57 -0.44 13.22
CA LEU A 46 -8.47 -1.33 13.61
C LEU A 46 -7.62 -0.75 14.74
N LEU A 47 -7.37 0.58 14.74
CA LEU A 47 -6.60 1.25 15.77
C LEU A 47 -7.25 1.13 17.16
N VAL A 48 -8.57 1.30 17.22
CA VAL A 48 -9.32 1.18 18.48
C VAL A 48 -9.79 -0.24 18.78
N GLY A 49 -9.63 -1.16 17.84
CA GLY A 49 -10.06 -2.55 17.94
C GLY A 49 -11.57 -2.70 17.98
N LEU A 50 -12.31 -1.96 17.13
CA LEU A 50 -13.78 -2.01 17.04
C LEU A 50 -14.19 -2.68 15.72
N GLY A 51 -14.95 -3.77 15.81
CA GLY A 51 -15.39 -4.51 14.64
C GLY A 51 -14.23 -5.03 13.78
N THR A 52 -13.10 -5.37 14.38
CA THR A 52 -11.83 -5.67 13.70
C THR A 52 -11.98 -6.67 12.57
N ARG A 53 -12.70 -7.76 12.78
CA ARG A 53 -12.93 -8.80 11.76
C ARG A 53 -13.76 -8.28 10.59
N TRP A 54 -14.76 -7.44 10.87
CA TRP A 54 -15.63 -6.87 9.84
C TRP A 54 -14.89 -5.87 8.95
N PHE A 55 -14.08 -4.99 9.54
CA PHE A 55 -13.30 -4.02 8.80
C PHE A 55 -12.09 -4.64 8.10
N ALA A 56 -11.54 -5.74 8.60
CA ALA A 56 -10.45 -6.45 7.94
C ALA A 56 -10.86 -6.97 6.54
N VAL A 57 -12.09 -7.43 6.35
CA VAL A 57 -12.55 -8.00 5.07
C VAL A 57 -12.49 -6.96 3.93
N PRO A 58 -13.18 -5.80 3.99
CA PRO A 58 -13.10 -4.82 2.91
C PRO A 58 -11.69 -4.25 2.73
N LEU A 59 -10.89 -4.13 3.80
CA LEU A 59 -9.49 -3.74 3.68
C LEU A 59 -8.66 -4.79 2.93
N MET A 60 -8.85 -6.09 3.20
CA MET A 60 -8.20 -7.17 2.44
C MET A 60 -8.58 -7.10 0.96
N VAL A 61 -9.85 -6.87 0.63
CA VAL A 61 -10.29 -6.69 -0.77
C VAL A 61 -9.56 -5.51 -1.42
N THR A 62 -9.47 -4.38 -0.72
CA THR A 62 -8.74 -3.20 -1.21
C THR A 62 -7.27 -3.52 -1.49
N MET A 63 -6.61 -4.29 -0.60
CA MET A 63 -5.21 -4.70 -0.80
C MET A 63 -5.05 -5.65 -1.99
N LEU A 64 -5.97 -6.59 -2.21
CA LEU A 64 -5.93 -7.48 -3.38
C LEU A 64 -6.15 -6.69 -4.68
N VAL A 65 -7.12 -5.76 -4.70
CA VAL A 65 -7.31 -4.88 -5.86
C VAL A 65 -6.04 -4.06 -6.12
N ALA A 66 -5.44 -3.47 -5.10
CA ALA A 66 -4.17 -2.74 -5.25
C ALA A 66 -3.06 -3.64 -5.79
N ALA A 67 -2.87 -4.84 -5.22
CA ALA A 67 -1.85 -5.78 -5.65
C ALA A 67 -2.00 -6.15 -7.14
N PHE A 68 -3.18 -6.58 -7.54
CA PHE A 68 -3.36 -7.18 -8.87
C PHE A 68 -3.70 -6.15 -9.96
N SER A 69 -4.44 -5.08 -9.65
CA SER A 69 -4.83 -4.08 -10.65
C SER A 69 -3.83 -2.95 -10.82
N VAL A 70 -3.02 -2.65 -9.77
CA VAL A 70 -2.08 -1.53 -9.81
C VAL A 70 -0.64 -2.02 -9.92
N HIS A 71 -0.25 -2.92 -9.02
CA HIS A 71 1.15 -3.25 -8.74
C HIS A 71 1.67 -4.48 -9.48
N ALA A 72 0.80 -5.42 -9.91
CA ALA A 72 1.21 -6.66 -10.54
C ALA A 72 2.10 -6.49 -11.78
N LYS A 73 1.84 -5.45 -12.58
CA LYS A 73 2.64 -5.10 -13.77
C LYS A 73 4.11 -4.77 -13.45
N ASN A 74 4.39 -4.36 -12.22
CA ASN A 74 5.75 -4.03 -11.77
C ASN A 74 6.45 -5.24 -11.11
N GLY A 75 5.77 -6.41 -11.01
CA GLY A 75 6.29 -7.59 -10.35
C GLY A 75 6.16 -7.55 -8.83
N TRP A 76 7.04 -8.28 -8.13
CA TRP A 76 6.94 -8.44 -6.68
C TRP A 76 7.50 -7.26 -5.89
N GLN A 77 8.73 -6.85 -6.17
CA GLN A 77 9.50 -5.95 -5.33
C GLN A 77 8.93 -4.53 -5.23
N ALA A 78 8.81 -4.01 -4.04
CA ALA A 78 8.45 -2.60 -3.78
C ALA A 78 9.64 -1.66 -4.04
N ILE A 79 10.84 -2.08 -3.63
CA ILE A 79 12.12 -1.40 -3.87
C ILE A 79 12.94 -2.31 -4.78
N ALA A 80 13.53 -1.74 -5.83
CA ALA A 80 14.32 -2.51 -6.78
C ALA A 80 15.62 -3.03 -6.13
N ASP A 81 15.84 -4.33 -6.27
CA ASP A 81 17.06 -5.02 -5.86
C ASP A 81 17.34 -6.16 -6.86
N SER A 82 18.41 -6.03 -7.64
CA SER A 82 18.82 -7.03 -8.62
C SER A 82 19.35 -8.33 -8.00
N ALA A 83 19.74 -8.34 -6.73
CA ALA A 83 20.18 -9.52 -6.03
C ALA A 83 19.00 -10.40 -5.51
N SER A 84 17.78 -9.90 -5.59
CA SER A 84 16.59 -10.63 -5.16
C SER A 84 16.22 -11.75 -6.14
N PRO A 85 15.74 -12.93 -5.65
CA PRO A 85 15.25 -13.99 -6.53
C PRO A 85 13.96 -13.62 -7.31
N PHE A 86 13.35 -12.49 -6.99
CA PHE A 86 12.17 -11.92 -7.67
C PHE A 86 12.53 -10.77 -8.61
N ALA A 87 13.82 -10.59 -8.94
CA ALA A 87 14.25 -9.61 -9.93
C ALA A 87 13.67 -9.94 -11.32
N ASN A 88 13.26 -8.91 -12.05
CA ASN A 88 12.74 -8.98 -13.40
C ASN A 88 13.29 -7.84 -14.25
N GLU A 89 12.94 -7.76 -15.52
CA GLU A 89 13.42 -6.74 -16.45
C GLU A 89 13.13 -5.30 -15.96
N ASN A 90 12.02 -5.06 -15.25
CA ASN A 90 11.72 -3.75 -14.67
C ASN A 90 12.72 -3.37 -13.57
N ILE A 91 13.16 -4.37 -12.79
CA ILE A 91 14.17 -4.19 -11.74
C ILE A 91 15.53 -3.84 -12.35
N GLU A 92 15.95 -4.58 -13.37
CA GLU A 92 17.22 -4.32 -14.08
C GLU A 92 17.22 -2.91 -14.65
N ALA A 93 16.17 -2.53 -15.39
CA ALA A 93 16.04 -1.17 -15.92
C ALA A 93 15.97 -0.08 -14.84
N ALA A 94 15.42 -0.38 -13.66
CA ALA A 94 15.39 0.56 -12.53
C ALA A 94 16.77 0.72 -11.91
N MET A 95 17.55 -0.36 -11.81
CA MET A 95 18.94 -0.31 -11.31
C MET A 95 19.85 0.45 -12.23
N ASP A 96 19.74 0.28 -13.54
CA ASP A 96 20.50 1.05 -14.54
C ASP A 96 20.25 2.56 -14.38
N ARG A 97 18.98 2.96 -14.18
CA ARG A 97 18.61 4.37 -13.93
C ARG A 97 19.19 4.89 -12.62
N LEU A 98 19.18 4.07 -11.58
CA LEU A 98 19.75 4.40 -10.29
C LEU A 98 21.25 4.62 -10.39
N ASP A 99 21.97 3.75 -11.11
CA ASP A 99 23.42 3.88 -11.29
C ASP A 99 23.77 5.15 -12.07
N LYS A 100 23.02 5.47 -13.12
CA LYS A 100 23.18 6.76 -13.82
C LYS A 100 22.92 7.96 -12.92
N ALA A 101 21.91 7.90 -12.04
CA ALA A 101 21.65 8.97 -11.09
C ALA A 101 22.79 9.11 -10.07
N LYS A 102 23.34 7.99 -9.57
CA LYS A 102 24.49 7.99 -8.67
C LYS A 102 25.74 8.56 -9.33
N ASP A 103 26.00 8.23 -10.61
CA ASP A 103 27.13 8.77 -11.36
C ASP A 103 27.04 10.30 -11.50
N LEU A 104 25.87 10.83 -11.84
CA LEU A 104 25.64 12.27 -11.90
C LEU A 104 25.86 12.95 -10.53
N LEU A 105 25.43 12.30 -9.44
CA LEU A 105 25.65 12.83 -8.09
C LEU A 105 27.11 12.76 -7.65
N ARG A 106 27.89 11.77 -8.10
CA ARG A 106 29.33 11.69 -7.85
C ARG A 106 30.08 12.77 -8.59
N GLU A 107 29.66 13.09 -9.81
CA GLU A 107 30.32 14.10 -10.66
C GLU A 107 29.95 15.53 -10.27
N HIS A 108 28.66 15.79 -9.97
CA HIS A 108 28.11 17.14 -9.81
C HIS A 108 27.50 17.42 -8.44
N GLY A 109 27.49 16.43 -7.53
CA GLY A 109 26.89 16.54 -6.21
C GLY A 109 27.87 16.20 -5.09
N ASN A 110 27.36 16.21 -3.86
CA ASN A 110 28.10 15.76 -2.68
C ASN A 110 27.60 14.34 -2.29
N TYR A 111 27.99 13.34 -3.10
CA TYR A 111 27.49 11.97 -2.98
C TYR A 111 27.75 11.37 -1.60
N ASP A 112 28.96 11.55 -1.06
CA ASP A 112 29.35 10.96 0.23
C ASP A 112 28.51 11.53 1.39
N TRP A 113 28.26 12.83 1.38
CA TRP A 113 27.38 13.46 2.36
C TRP A 113 25.91 13.00 2.21
N LEU A 114 25.42 12.89 0.97
CA LEU A 114 24.06 12.44 0.69
C LEU A 114 23.82 10.97 1.06
N THR A 115 24.87 10.16 1.13
CA THR A 115 24.79 8.72 1.45
C THR A 115 25.38 8.36 2.81
N GLU A 116 25.69 9.36 3.65
CA GLU A 116 26.28 9.16 4.99
C GLU A 116 25.45 8.21 5.87
N THR A 117 24.11 8.28 5.78
CA THR A 117 23.17 7.47 6.56
C THR A 117 22.57 6.30 5.80
N GLY A 118 22.90 6.12 4.52
CA GLY A 118 22.39 5.02 3.68
C GLY A 118 22.47 5.32 2.20
N ASN A 119 22.30 4.28 1.39
CA ASN A 119 22.37 4.40 -0.07
C ASN A 119 21.03 4.88 -0.66
N PHE A 120 21.12 5.50 -1.84
CA PHE A 120 19.95 5.73 -2.67
C PHE A 120 19.36 4.40 -3.16
N VAL A 121 18.04 4.34 -3.12
CA VAL A 121 17.26 3.22 -3.65
C VAL A 121 16.22 3.77 -4.64
N VAL A 122 15.77 2.93 -5.57
CA VAL A 122 14.72 3.28 -6.51
C VAL A 122 13.47 2.46 -6.22
N SER A 123 12.32 3.13 -6.15
CA SER A 123 11.03 2.47 -5.98
C SER A 123 10.62 1.78 -7.28
N ASN A 124 10.26 0.50 -7.18
CA ASN A 124 9.65 -0.27 -8.25
C ASN A 124 8.12 -0.33 -8.14
N SER A 125 7.59 -0.08 -6.94
CA SER A 125 6.15 -0.12 -6.66
C SER A 125 5.48 -1.45 -7.01
N GLY A 126 6.15 -2.58 -6.75
CA GLY A 126 5.60 -3.93 -6.92
C GLY A 126 4.55 -4.30 -5.85
N MET A 127 4.07 -5.54 -5.92
CA MET A 127 2.97 -6.04 -5.08
C MET A 127 3.32 -6.25 -3.61
N GLU A 128 4.58 -6.25 -3.24
CA GLU A 128 5.10 -6.66 -1.92
C GLU A 128 4.36 -5.99 -0.76
N TRP A 129 4.21 -4.66 -0.78
CA TRP A 129 3.52 -3.95 0.30
C TRP A 129 2.03 -4.30 0.38
N ALA A 130 1.35 -4.40 -0.75
CA ALA A 130 -0.07 -4.71 -0.77
C ALA A 130 -0.34 -6.14 -0.24
N ILE A 131 0.48 -7.11 -0.63
CA ILE A 131 0.38 -8.49 -0.14
C ILE A 131 0.77 -8.57 1.35
N THR A 132 1.79 -7.83 1.79
CA THR A 132 2.17 -7.77 3.21
C THR A 132 1.01 -7.26 4.06
N TYR A 133 0.38 -6.15 3.68
CA TYR A 133 -0.80 -5.64 4.38
C TYR A 133 -1.98 -6.61 4.34
N PHE A 134 -2.21 -7.28 3.21
CA PHE A 134 -3.22 -8.33 3.12
C PHE A 134 -2.99 -9.44 4.14
N VAL A 135 -1.76 -9.95 4.25
CA VAL A 135 -1.42 -11.02 5.21
C VAL A 135 -1.58 -10.54 6.66
N MET A 136 -1.18 -9.30 6.96
CA MET A 136 -1.40 -8.72 8.30
C MET A 136 -2.89 -8.60 8.63
N LEU A 137 -3.73 -8.17 7.68
CA LEU A 137 -5.18 -8.09 7.84
C LEU A 137 -5.81 -9.47 8.00
N LEU A 138 -5.32 -10.46 7.26
CA LEU A 138 -5.75 -11.86 7.38
C LEU A 138 -5.43 -12.41 8.78
N ALA A 139 -4.26 -12.12 9.32
CA ALA A 139 -3.90 -12.48 10.69
C ALA A 139 -4.84 -11.82 11.70
N LEU A 140 -5.16 -10.53 11.55
CA LEU A 140 -6.12 -9.83 12.40
C LEU A 140 -7.56 -10.38 12.26
N PHE A 141 -7.95 -10.81 11.07
CA PHE A 141 -9.26 -11.42 10.85
C PHE A 141 -9.42 -12.71 11.68
N PHE A 142 -8.41 -13.55 11.74
CA PHE A 142 -8.45 -14.79 12.53
C PHE A 142 -8.23 -14.55 14.03
N SER A 143 -7.25 -13.76 14.41
CA SER A 143 -6.89 -13.50 15.81
C SER A 143 -7.87 -12.54 16.52
N GLY A 144 -8.49 -11.61 15.76
CA GLY A 144 -9.30 -10.52 16.32
C GLY A 144 -8.44 -9.42 16.95
N ALA A 145 -9.11 -8.47 17.61
CA ALA A 145 -8.50 -7.25 18.12
C ALA A 145 -7.71 -7.39 19.45
N GLY A 146 -7.74 -8.58 20.07
CA GLY A 146 -7.05 -8.83 21.34
C GLY A 146 -7.73 -8.23 22.57
N LYS A 147 -7.10 -8.40 23.74
CA LYS A 147 -7.71 -8.09 25.05
C LYS A 147 -7.84 -6.58 25.38
N LEU A 148 -7.05 -5.73 24.73
CA LEU A 148 -7.07 -4.27 24.95
C LEU A 148 -7.97 -3.51 23.97
N SER A 149 -8.85 -4.21 23.28
CA SER A 149 -9.71 -3.67 22.23
C SER A 149 -11.10 -3.28 22.76
N LEU A 150 -11.79 -2.40 22.02
CA LEU A 150 -13.20 -2.10 22.27
C LEU A 150 -14.08 -3.33 22.06
N ASP A 151 -13.77 -4.19 21.10
CA ASP A 151 -14.49 -5.46 20.89
C ASP A 151 -14.49 -6.33 22.14
N HIS A 152 -13.34 -6.44 22.83
CA HIS A 152 -13.25 -7.22 24.06
C HIS A 152 -14.02 -6.58 25.23
N LEU A 153 -13.94 -5.26 25.38
CA LEU A 153 -14.67 -4.54 26.42
C LEU A 153 -16.20 -4.68 26.24
N LEU A 154 -16.68 -4.56 24.98
CA LEU A 154 -18.10 -4.75 24.66
C LEU A 154 -18.55 -6.19 24.88
N ALA A 155 -17.78 -7.18 24.45
CA ALA A 155 -18.08 -8.59 24.68
C ALA A 155 -18.21 -8.91 26.18
N LYS A 156 -17.30 -8.38 27.00
CA LYS A 156 -17.36 -8.56 28.46
C LYS A 156 -18.61 -7.94 29.09
N LYS A 157 -19.03 -6.75 28.60
CA LYS A 157 -20.21 -6.05 29.10
C LYS A 157 -21.53 -6.77 28.73
N LEU A 158 -21.57 -7.46 27.60
CA LEU A 158 -22.75 -8.19 27.12
C LEU A 158 -22.91 -9.57 27.78
N GLN A 159 -21.90 -10.05 28.50
CA GLN A 159 -21.94 -11.32 29.26
C GLN A 159 -22.38 -11.14 30.73
N HIS A 160 -22.62 -9.93 31.15
CA HIS A 160 -23.19 -9.53 32.46
C HIS A 160 -24.58 -8.93 32.30
#